data_866ee08532b9b7edde13b97bbf164c0b
#
_entry.id   866ee08532b9b7edde13b97bbf164c0b
#
_cell.length_a   1.000
_cell.length_b   1.000
_cell.length_c   1.000
_cell.angle_alpha   90.00
_cell.angle_beta   90.00
_cell.angle_gamma   90.00
#
_symmetry.space_group_name_H-M   'P 1'
#
loop_
_entity.id
_entity.type
_entity.pdbx_description
1 polymer ?
#
loop_
_entity_poly.entity_id
_entity_poly.type
_entity_poly.pdbx_seq_one_letter_code
_entity_poly.pdbx_strand_id
1 'polypeptide(L)'
;MLYPEQNEARLKLSLDGTWAFALGSCVEDQFDPAKPLPDAQPIAVPASYNDQNDQTTALRRHYGWAWYQRKVTLPAFCAGQRVVLRFGSVTHTANVWLNGQLIAQHKGGFTPFEADVTALLHPGETVLLTVACDNRVNHSTLPVGNEDGQLAFFGSDNAGIPSVEAAKRAAAPQNRPNFDFFNYAGIHRPVWLYTTPKEYIEDVTVVPAVDGTVQYAVKTTGSAPVHVMVLDADGKAVASAEGAEGTITIPEVHLWEPRPGMPYLYTLHITCGADVYDQSFGVRSIEVRGTQVLLNGKPLYFKGFCKHEDFTAHGRGFDPVLNVKDVNLIHWANANAVRTSHYPYAEEIYQMADEEGFLIIDEVPAVGFMQSTANFLAANQGNGRQQGFFEKETTPALLKNHKAALTDMIDRDKNHPSVIAWSLLNEPQCTSAGTEEYFKPLFELARRLDPQKRPRTYTVLMTSLPDTSKGQRFADFVSLNRYYGW
;
A
#
# COMPACT_ATOMS: atom_id res chain seq x y z
N MET A 1 9.24 -6.73 -5.02
CA MET A 1 10.09 -6.31 -3.86
C MET A 1 9.75 -7.21 -2.68
N LEU A 2 10.75 -7.93 -2.14
CA LEU A 2 10.54 -8.87 -1.05
C LEU A 2 10.39 -8.16 0.30
N TYR A 3 9.57 -8.72 1.21
CA TYR A 3 9.53 -8.27 2.59
C TYR A 3 10.86 -8.62 3.29
N PRO A 4 11.48 -7.71 4.08
CA PRO A 4 12.75 -8.00 4.75
C PRO A 4 12.59 -9.11 5.80
N GLU A 5 13.43 -10.13 5.71
CA GLU A 5 13.53 -11.21 6.68
C GLU A 5 14.77 -11.11 7.53
N GLN A 6 14.73 -11.78 8.67
CA GLN A 6 15.90 -12.07 9.49
C GLN A 6 16.10 -13.57 9.56
N ASN A 7 17.24 -14.03 9.05
CA ASN A 7 17.65 -15.44 9.03
C ASN A 7 19.18 -15.53 9.15
N GLU A 8 19.76 -16.70 8.86
CA GLU A 8 21.21 -16.90 8.92
C GLU A 8 22.01 -16.09 7.90
N ALA A 9 21.39 -15.66 6.80
CA ALA A 9 22.04 -14.90 5.71
C ALA A 9 21.71 -13.41 5.75
N ARG A 10 20.59 -13.02 6.36
CA ARG A 10 20.02 -11.66 6.32
C ARG A 10 19.80 -11.12 7.72
N LEU A 11 20.16 -9.86 7.92
CA LEU A 11 19.85 -9.11 9.12
C LEU A 11 18.73 -8.10 8.83
N LYS A 12 17.83 -7.90 9.79
CA LYS A 12 16.77 -6.88 9.75
C LYS A 12 16.81 -6.07 11.05
N LEU A 13 17.07 -4.78 10.93
CA LEU A 13 17.13 -3.85 12.06
C LEU A 13 16.01 -2.81 11.94
N SER A 14 15.22 -2.65 13.00
CA SER A 14 14.22 -1.58 13.06
C SER A 14 14.90 -0.23 13.29
N LEU A 15 14.47 0.76 12.52
CA LEU A 15 14.74 2.17 12.75
C LEU A 15 13.52 2.90 13.33
N ASP A 16 12.51 2.18 13.78
CA ASP A 16 11.34 2.73 14.46
C ASP A 16 11.70 3.34 15.82
N GLY A 17 10.83 4.18 16.34
CA GLY A 17 10.99 4.84 17.65
C GLY A 17 10.93 6.35 17.52
N THR A 18 11.63 7.07 18.41
CA THR A 18 11.60 8.54 18.43
C THR A 18 12.63 9.12 17.47
N TRP A 19 12.16 10.00 16.59
CA TRP A 19 12.97 10.75 15.63
C TRP A 19 12.94 12.24 15.96
N ALA A 20 13.95 13.00 15.51
CA ALA A 20 13.89 14.45 15.49
C ALA A 20 12.99 14.91 14.33
N PHE A 21 12.15 15.93 14.56
CA PHE A 21 11.14 16.38 13.62
C PHE A 21 11.01 17.90 13.59
N ALA A 22 10.82 18.47 12.41
CA ALA A 22 10.49 19.87 12.23
C ALA A 22 9.53 20.06 11.04
N LEU A 23 8.60 21.02 11.15
CA LEU A 23 7.80 21.44 10.02
C LEU A 23 8.64 22.32 9.10
N GLY A 24 8.64 21.99 7.81
CA GLY A 24 9.17 22.84 6.75
C GLY A 24 8.17 23.93 6.33
N SER A 25 8.53 24.74 5.34
CA SER A 25 7.60 25.68 4.74
C SER A 25 6.77 25.03 3.63
N CYS A 26 5.68 25.69 3.25
CA CYS A 26 4.89 25.31 2.07
C CYS A 26 5.59 25.65 0.74
N VAL A 27 6.63 26.48 0.78
CA VAL A 27 7.50 26.85 -0.35
C VAL A 27 8.82 26.10 -0.18
N GLU A 28 9.48 25.77 -1.26
CA GLU A 28 10.68 24.95 -1.36
C GLU A 28 11.66 25.00 -0.16
N ASP A 29 12.26 23.88 0.08
CA ASP A 29 13.17 23.48 1.14
C ASP A 29 14.07 24.54 1.74
N GLN A 30 14.00 24.62 3.08
CA GLN A 30 14.80 25.56 3.84
C GLN A 30 15.81 24.87 4.76
N PHE A 31 15.79 23.53 4.86
CA PHE A 31 16.72 22.83 5.75
C PHE A 31 17.83 22.15 4.94
N ASP A 32 19.05 22.29 5.46
CA ASP A 32 20.20 21.55 4.93
C ASP A 32 20.13 20.10 5.45
N PRO A 33 19.94 19.10 4.58
CA PRO A 33 19.77 17.72 5.01
C PRO A 33 21.03 17.11 5.65
N ALA A 34 22.18 17.77 5.54
CA ALA A 34 23.43 17.37 6.18
C ALA A 34 23.60 17.90 7.61
N LYS A 35 22.72 18.81 8.04
CA LYS A 35 22.80 19.44 9.37
C LYS A 35 21.63 19.01 10.25
N PRO A 36 21.79 19.04 11.58
CA PRO A 36 20.68 18.84 12.51
C PRO A 36 19.53 19.83 12.23
N LEU A 37 18.29 19.34 12.32
CA LEU A 37 17.11 20.18 12.17
C LEU A 37 17.06 21.24 13.27
N PRO A 38 16.82 22.53 12.92
CA PRO A 38 16.62 23.57 13.93
C PRO A 38 15.29 23.33 14.67
N ASP A 39 15.27 23.66 15.95
CA ASP A 39 14.07 23.60 16.81
C ASP A 39 13.31 22.24 16.72
N ALA A 40 14.08 21.18 16.52
CA ALA A 40 13.51 19.84 16.37
C ALA A 40 12.80 19.37 17.63
N GLN A 41 11.59 18.83 17.45
CA GLN A 41 10.83 18.16 18.50
C GLN A 41 10.83 16.65 18.30
N PRO A 42 10.61 15.85 19.37
CA PRO A 42 10.49 14.40 19.22
C PRO A 42 9.17 14.03 18.51
N ILE A 43 9.24 13.05 17.61
CA ILE A 43 8.08 12.48 16.92
C ILE A 43 8.23 10.95 16.88
N ALA A 44 7.13 10.22 17.02
CA ALA A 44 7.15 8.76 16.90
C ALA A 44 7.10 8.32 15.43
N VAL A 45 7.86 7.28 15.10
CA VAL A 45 7.84 6.55 13.82
C VAL A 45 7.77 5.06 14.16
N PRO A 46 6.84 4.29 13.59
CA PRO A 46 5.85 4.67 12.57
C PRO A 46 4.61 5.33 13.17
N ALA A 47 4.22 6.46 12.66
CA ALA A 47 2.93 7.11 12.89
C ALA A 47 2.79 8.35 12.00
N SER A 48 1.55 8.80 11.74
CA SER A 48 1.33 10.13 11.18
C SER A 48 1.77 11.19 12.19
N TYR A 49 2.37 12.27 11.71
CA TYR A 49 2.73 13.38 12.61
C TYR A 49 1.53 14.20 13.06
N ASN A 50 0.40 14.11 12.35
CA ASN A 50 -0.72 15.04 12.46
C ASN A 50 -1.36 15.09 13.85
N ASP A 51 -1.44 13.95 14.56
CA ASP A 51 -2.13 13.82 15.84
C ASP A 51 -1.19 13.53 17.03
N GLN A 52 0.11 13.76 16.87
CA GLN A 52 1.08 13.52 17.96
C GLN A 52 1.28 14.70 18.91
N ASN A 53 0.52 15.79 18.77
CA ASN A 53 0.58 16.92 19.68
C ASN A 53 -0.79 17.62 19.79
N ASP A 54 -1.49 17.37 20.89
CA ASP A 54 -2.82 17.93 21.17
C ASP A 54 -2.80 19.40 21.62
N GLN A 55 -1.62 19.94 21.94
CA GLN A 55 -1.48 21.32 22.41
C GLN A 55 -1.50 22.34 21.27
N THR A 56 -1.36 21.89 20.02
CA THR A 56 -1.32 22.75 18.85
C THR A 56 -2.01 22.12 17.66
N THR A 57 -2.67 22.93 16.84
CA THR A 57 -3.23 22.51 15.56
C THR A 57 -2.23 22.59 14.41
N ALA A 58 -0.99 23.02 14.68
CA ALA A 58 0.02 23.24 13.64
C ALA A 58 0.35 21.96 12.86
N LEU A 59 0.53 20.82 13.56
CA LEU A 59 0.79 19.54 12.93
C LEU A 59 -0.38 19.09 12.07
N ARG A 60 -1.62 19.19 12.59
CA ARG A 60 -2.83 18.74 11.91
C ARG A 60 -3.15 19.59 10.66
N ARG A 61 -2.78 20.88 10.69
CA ARG A 61 -3.05 21.83 9.60
C ARG A 61 -1.87 22.09 8.67
N HIS A 62 -0.77 21.39 8.89
CA HIS A 62 0.42 21.58 8.08
C HIS A 62 0.13 21.33 6.59
N TYR A 63 0.71 22.17 5.74
CA TYR A 63 0.67 22.06 4.29
C TYR A 63 2.07 22.25 3.73
N GLY A 64 2.64 21.20 3.15
CA GLY A 64 3.99 21.22 2.60
C GLY A 64 4.90 20.16 3.22
N TRP A 65 6.17 20.48 3.33
CA TRP A 65 7.21 19.58 3.75
C TRP A 65 7.29 19.45 5.28
N ALA A 66 7.38 18.21 5.76
CA ALA A 66 7.71 17.84 7.13
C ALA A 66 9.02 17.04 7.13
N TRP A 67 9.92 17.32 8.08
CA TRP A 67 11.28 16.82 8.09
C TRP A 67 11.54 15.95 9.30
N TYR A 68 12.20 14.84 9.06
CA TYR A 68 12.56 13.83 10.04
C TYR A 68 14.06 13.59 10.02
N GLN A 69 14.66 13.38 11.17
CA GLN A 69 16.07 12.98 11.27
C GLN A 69 16.30 11.92 12.31
N ARG A 70 17.24 11.01 12.02
CA ARG A 70 17.72 9.98 12.94
C ARG A 70 19.17 9.65 12.65
N LYS A 71 19.94 9.39 13.71
CA LYS A 71 21.27 8.77 13.56
C LYS A 71 21.11 7.27 13.36
N VAL A 72 21.80 6.72 12.38
CA VAL A 72 21.77 5.30 12.01
C VAL A 72 23.20 4.76 12.09
N THR A 73 23.38 3.63 12.77
CA THR A 73 24.67 2.95 12.87
C THR A 73 24.55 1.55 12.26
N LEU A 74 25.42 1.23 11.30
CA LEU A 74 25.53 -0.12 10.78
C LEU A 74 26.42 -0.95 11.73
N PRO A 75 25.94 -2.10 12.25
CA PRO A 75 26.76 -2.96 13.08
C PRO A 75 28.02 -3.44 12.37
N ALA A 76 29.15 -3.52 13.07
CA ALA A 76 30.45 -3.88 12.50
C ALA A 76 30.48 -5.28 11.86
N PHE A 77 29.65 -6.20 12.36
CA PHE A 77 29.54 -7.57 11.82
C PHE A 77 28.84 -7.66 10.46
N CYS A 78 28.22 -6.59 9.97
CA CYS A 78 27.64 -6.51 8.61
C CYS A 78 28.69 -6.26 7.51
N ALA A 79 29.98 -6.34 7.85
CA ALA A 79 31.05 -6.14 6.88
C ALA A 79 30.92 -7.12 5.68
N GLY A 80 31.00 -6.58 4.47
CA GLY A 80 30.94 -7.35 3.24
C GLY A 80 29.54 -7.70 2.74
N GLN A 81 28.50 -7.33 3.46
CA GLN A 81 27.10 -7.49 3.04
C GLN A 81 26.60 -6.29 2.23
N ARG A 82 25.58 -6.50 1.42
CA ARG A 82 24.75 -5.44 0.85
C ARG A 82 23.87 -4.85 1.93
N VAL A 83 23.71 -3.54 1.94
CA VAL A 83 22.93 -2.81 2.96
C VAL A 83 21.85 -1.98 2.30
N VAL A 84 20.60 -2.17 2.74
CA VAL A 84 19.43 -1.51 2.16
C VAL A 84 18.66 -0.78 3.25
N LEU A 85 18.26 0.43 2.96
CA LEU A 85 17.32 1.21 3.74
C LEU A 85 15.93 1.08 3.09
N ARG A 86 14.92 0.64 3.87
CA ARG A 86 13.55 0.44 3.41
C ARG A 86 12.59 1.26 4.26
N PHE A 87 11.69 1.94 3.59
CA PHE A 87 10.53 2.59 4.19
C PHE A 87 9.27 1.82 3.81
N GLY A 88 8.48 1.40 4.77
CA GLY A 88 7.20 0.71 4.52
C GLY A 88 6.17 1.64 3.88
N SER A 89 6.18 2.93 4.21
CA SER A 89 5.52 3.99 3.45
C SER A 89 5.87 5.38 3.98
N VAL A 90 5.84 6.38 3.11
CA VAL A 90 5.96 7.82 3.45
C VAL A 90 4.95 8.61 2.62
N THR A 91 4.01 9.28 3.26
CA THR A 91 2.84 9.89 2.61
C THR A 91 2.99 11.39 2.43
N HIS A 92 2.94 11.95 1.22
CA HIS A 92 2.67 11.34 -0.10
C HIS A 92 3.91 11.27 -0.97
N THR A 93 4.86 12.20 -0.79
CA THR A 93 6.13 12.27 -1.53
C THR A 93 7.27 12.30 -0.53
N ALA A 94 8.32 11.53 -0.80
CA ALA A 94 9.50 11.45 0.05
C ALA A 94 10.76 11.82 -0.70
N ASN A 95 11.63 12.57 -0.03
CA ASN A 95 13.04 12.70 -0.36
C ASN A 95 13.86 12.19 0.82
N VAL A 96 14.88 11.39 0.57
CA VAL A 96 15.70 10.74 1.61
C VAL A 96 17.18 11.02 1.36
N TRP A 97 17.88 11.46 2.40
CA TRP A 97 19.32 11.74 2.35
C TRP A 97 20.06 10.97 3.44
N LEU A 98 21.28 10.61 3.12
CA LEU A 98 22.24 10.06 4.06
C LEU A 98 23.45 11.00 4.11
N ASN A 99 23.75 11.58 5.28
CA ASN A 99 24.78 12.62 5.45
C ASN A 99 24.68 13.76 4.41
N GLY A 100 23.46 14.16 4.03
CA GLY A 100 23.20 15.19 3.02
C GLY A 100 23.23 14.73 1.56
N GLN A 101 23.64 13.51 1.26
CA GLN A 101 23.57 12.94 -0.08
C GLN A 101 22.16 12.37 -0.32
N LEU A 102 21.47 12.81 -1.37
CA LEU A 102 20.18 12.28 -1.79
C LEU A 102 20.33 10.81 -2.24
N ILE A 103 19.57 9.91 -1.60
CA ILE A 103 19.65 8.47 -1.87
C ILE A 103 18.36 7.90 -2.44
N ALA A 104 17.20 8.53 -2.17
CA ALA A 104 15.93 8.12 -2.73
C ALA A 104 14.96 9.30 -2.89
N GLN A 105 14.12 9.19 -3.90
CA GLN A 105 12.92 10.01 -4.08
C GLN A 105 11.77 9.07 -4.41
N HIS A 106 10.64 9.22 -3.72
CA HIS A 106 9.48 8.37 -3.93
C HIS A 106 8.19 9.20 -3.98
N LYS A 107 7.26 8.81 -4.85
CA LYS A 107 5.92 9.39 -4.95
C LYS A 107 4.89 8.27 -4.89
N GLY A 108 4.11 8.27 -3.85
CA GLY A 108 3.12 7.26 -3.52
C GLY A 108 3.16 6.98 -2.02
N GLY A 109 2.02 7.16 -1.33
CA GLY A 109 1.99 7.20 0.13
C GLY A 109 1.72 5.88 0.82
N PHE A 110 1.56 4.74 0.09
CA PHE A 110 0.98 3.53 0.65
C PHE A 110 1.71 2.24 0.26
N THR A 111 2.81 2.36 -0.45
CA THR A 111 3.66 1.23 -0.85
C THR A 111 5.11 1.47 -0.40
N PRO A 112 5.88 0.40 -0.16
CA PRO A 112 7.26 0.53 0.27
C PRO A 112 8.18 1.01 -0.85
N PHE A 113 9.31 1.59 -0.45
CA PHE A 113 10.43 1.90 -1.34
C PHE A 113 11.76 1.69 -0.63
N GLU A 114 12.81 1.53 -1.41
CA GLU A 114 14.13 1.17 -0.91
C GLU A 114 15.25 2.01 -1.53
N ALA A 115 16.36 2.09 -0.78
CA ALA A 115 17.63 2.63 -1.26
C ALA A 115 18.76 1.67 -0.89
N ASP A 116 19.56 1.26 -1.86
CA ASP A 116 20.83 0.57 -1.61
C ASP A 116 21.85 1.60 -1.10
N VAL A 117 22.28 1.42 0.13
CA VAL A 117 23.21 2.33 0.81
C VAL A 117 24.56 1.67 1.09
N THR A 118 24.84 0.54 0.46
CA THR A 118 26.07 -0.25 0.66
C THR A 118 27.35 0.58 0.50
N ALA A 119 27.38 1.48 -0.48
CA ALA A 119 28.53 2.34 -0.75
C ALA A 119 28.62 3.56 0.18
N LEU A 120 27.59 3.84 0.95
CA LEU A 120 27.44 5.09 1.73
C LEU A 120 27.42 4.87 3.24
N LEU A 121 27.13 3.67 3.70
CA LEU A 121 27.03 3.32 5.10
C LEU A 121 27.97 2.15 5.42
N HIS A 122 29.08 2.47 6.08
CA HIS A 122 30.12 1.48 6.37
C HIS A 122 29.94 0.85 7.78
N PRO A 123 30.35 -0.41 7.95
CA PRO A 123 30.26 -1.11 9.22
C PRO A 123 30.95 -0.35 10.36
N GLY A 124 30.23 -0.15 11.47
CA GLY A 124 30.67 0.63 12.63
C GLY A 124 30.51 2.14 12.48
N GLU A 125 30.12 2.64 11.32
CA GLU A 125 29.89 4.06 11.08
C GLU A 125 28.48 4.48 11.54
N THR A 126 28.37 5.72 12.03
CA THR A 126 27.11 6.38 12.33
C THR A 126 26.88 7.54 11.38
N VAL A 127 25.79 7.55 10.67
CA VAL A 127 25.39 8.56 9.70
C VAL A 127 24.10 9.27 10.10
N LEU A 128 23.87 10.44 9.54
CA LEU A 128 22.62 11.17 9.70
C LEU A 128 21.68 10.80 8.54
N LEU A 129 20.57 10.14 8.89
CA LEU A 129 19.46 9.89 7.99
C LEU A 129 18.48 11.06 8.08
N THR A 130 18.18 11.71 6.96
CA THR A 130 17.20 12.80 6.84
C THR A 130 16.12 12.40 5.85
N VAL A 131 14.87 12.61 6.22
CA VAL A 131 13.70 12.36 5.37
C VAL A 131 12.83 13.60 5.33
N ALA A 132 12.52 14.10 4.13
CA ALA A 132 11.49 15.11 3.93
C ALA A 132 10.25 14.44 3.33
N CYS A 133 9.11 14.72 3.93
CA CYS A 133 7.79 14.20 3.55
C CYS A 133 6.89 15.36 3.13
N ASP A 134 6.37 15.32 1.90
CA ASP A 134 5.40 16.31 1.40
C ASP A 134 3.97 15.73 1.48
N ASN A 135 3.10 16.44 2.19
CA ASN A 135 1.71 16.02 2.42
C ASN A 135 0.70 16.58 1.41
N ARG A 136 1.16 17.32 0.40
CA ARG A 136 0.27 17.98 -0.55
C ARG A 136 -0.41 16.99 -1.48
N VAL A 137 -1.73 17.18 -1.64
CA VAL A 137 -2.57 16.44 -2.61
C VAL A 137 -3.11 17.38 -3.67
N ASN A 138 -3.24 16.87 -4.89
CA ASN A 138 -3.77 17.61 -6.04
C ASN A 138 -4.43 16.64 -7.04
N HIS A 139 -4.86 17.12 -8.21
CA HIS A 139 -5.51 16.31 -9.23
C HIS A 139 -4.63 15.21 -9.87
N SER A 140 -3.34 15.18 -9.59
CA SER A 140 -2.43 14.14 -10.08
C SER A 140 -1.91 13.21 -8.99
N THR A 141 -2.29 13.42 -7.74
CA THR A 141 -1.92 12.54 -6.61
C THR A 141 -2.93 11.42 -6.42
N LEU A 142 -2.54 10.40 -5.65
CA LEU A 142 -3.39 9.32 -5.16
C LEU A 142 -3.26 9.26 -3.63
N PRO A 143 -4.35 9.51 -2.88
CA PRO A 143 -5.68 9.97 -3.31
C PRO A 143 -5.69 11.36 -3.96
N VAL A 144 -6.79 11.69 -4.65
CA VAL A 144 -6.90 12.94 -5.39
C VAL A 144 -7.30 14.09 -4.46
N GLY A 145 -6.61 15.22 -4.59
CA GLY A 145 -7.02 16.50 -3.98
C GLY A 145 -7.62 17.44 -4.99
N ASN A 146 -8.41 18.41 -4.52
CA ASN A 146 -8.89 19.53 -5.32
C ASN A 146 -7.82 20.60 -5.46
N GLU A 147 -7.93 21.37 -6.53
CA GLU A 147 -7.10 22.55 -6.76
C GLU A 147 -7.70 23.82 -6.12
N ASP A 148 -6.94 24.89 -6.15
CA ASP A 148 -7.32 26.16 -5.52
C ASP A 148 -8.70 26.66 -5.94
N GLY A 149 -9.43 27.23 -4.98
CA GLY A 149 -10.75 27.82 -5.19
C GLY A 149 -11.93 26.84 -5.06
N GLN A 150 -11.71 25.55 -4.99
CA GLN A 150 -12.77 24.55 -4.82
C GLN A 150 -12.93 24.13 -3.36
N LEU A 151 -14.15 23.75 -2.95
CA LEU A 151 -14.41 23.24 -1.61
C LEU A 151 -13.86 21.81 -1.49
N ALA A 152 -13.22 21.51 -0.37
CA ALA A 152 -12.89 20.16 -0.01
C ALA A 152 -14.18 19.36 0.26
N PHE A 153 -14.17 18.04 -0.04
CA PHE A 153 -15.34 17.21 0.17
C PHE A 153 -15.55 16.94 1.66
N PHE A 154 -14.82 16.05 2.24
CA PHE A 154 -14.82 15.76 3.67
C PHE A 154 -13.40 15.92 4.25
N GLY A 155 -13.28 15.84 5.55
CA GLY A 155 -11.97 15.78 6.22
C GLY A 155 -11.16 17.07 6.21
N SER A 156 -11.76 18.20 5.80
CA SER A 156 -11.20 19.53 6.03
C SER A 156 -11.79 20.15 7.29
N ASP A 157 -10.97 20.84 8.08
CA ASP A 157 -11.41 21.62 9.24
C ASP A 157 -12.43 22.74 8.90
N ASN A 158 -12.72 22.94 7.61
CA ASN A 158 -13.54 24.02 7.09
C ASN A 158 -14.93 23.58 6.62
N ALA A 159 -15.30 22.33 6.76
CA ALA A 159 -16.61 21.82 6.34
C ALA A 159 -17.73 22.46 7.19
N GLY A 160 -18.46 23.39 6.61
CA GLY A 160 -19.77 23.82 7.12
C GLY A 160 -19.83 25.09 8.00
N ILE A 161 -18.75 25.90 8.13
CA ILE A 161 -18.81 27.12 8.95
C ILE A 161 -18.65 28.38 8.07
N PRO A 162 -19.71 29.14 7.79
CA PRO A 162 -19.57 30.45 7.18
C PRO A 162 -19.11 31.48 8.24
N SER A 163 -17.83 31.75 8.31
CA SER A 163 -17.27 32.82 9.12
C SER A 163 -16.17 33.58 8.36
N VAL A 164 -15.89 34.81 8.76
CA VAL A 164 -14.78 35.62 8.21
C VAL A 164 -13.43 34.88 8.42
N GLU A 165 -13.32 34.11 9.49
CA GLU A 165 -12.13 33.26 9.76
C GLU A 165 -12.07 32.06 8.81
N ALA A 166 -13.20 31.43 8.50
CA ALA A 166 -13.27 30.35 7.51
C ALA A 166 -12.87 30.85 6.11
N ALA A 167 -13.31 32.07 5.73
CA ALA A 167 -12.90 32.69 4.47
C ALA A 167 -11.40 33.03 4.42
N LYS A 168 -10.84 33.54 5.53
CA LYS A 168 -9.39 33.77 5.64
C LYS A 168 -8.59 32.46 5.59
N ARG A 169 -9.08 31.39 6.22
CA ARG A 169 -8.49 30.07 6.16
C ARG A 169 -8.58 29.46 4.76
N ALA A 170 -9.73 29.67 4.08
CA ALA A 170 -9.93 29.22 2.71
C ALA A 170 -8.98 29.86 1.69
N ALA A 171 -8.46 31.06 2.00
CA ALA A 171 -7.49 31.77 1.17
C ALA A 171 -6.03 31.35 1.44
N ALA A 172 -5.74 30.67 2.56
CA ALA A 172 -4.40 30.18 2.87
C ALA A 172 -4.10 28.88 2.09
N PRO A 173 -2.82 28.64 1.73
CA PRO A 173 -2.40 27.36 1.16
C PRO A 173 -2.76 26.21 2.12
N GLN A 174 -3.54 25.25 1.63
CA GLN A 174 -3.99 24.08 2.41
C GLN A 174 -4.32 22.91 1.50
N ASN A 175 -4.25 21.70 2.04
CA ASN A 175 -4.78 20.55 1.36
C ASN A 175 -6.30 20.62 1.23
N ARG A 176 -6.80 20.20 0.08
CA ARG A 176 -8.24 20.12 -0.23
C ARG A 176 -8.56 18.71 -0.69
N PRO A 177 -8.63 17.75 0.25
CA PRO A 177 -8.92 16.36 -0.09
C PRO A 177 -10.24 16.24 -0.85
N ASN A 178 -10.26 15.44 -1.91
CA ASN A 178 -11.48 15.07 -2.62
C ASN A 178 -11.97 13.67 -2.20
N PHE A 179 -11.69 13.30 -0.95
CA PHE A 179 -12.01 12.04 -0.33
C PHE A 179 -12.47 12.27 1.13
N ASP A 180 -13.13 11.30 1.73
CA ASP A 180 -13.89 11.40 2.97
C ASP A 180 -13.15 10.93 4.24
N PHE A 181 -11.82 10.84 4.18
CA PHE A 181 -10.97 10.55 5.33
C PHE A 181 -9.89 11.64 5.50
N PHE A 182 -9.31 11.72 6.69
CA PHE A 182 -8.28 12.71 6.98
C PHE A 182 -6.99 12.42 6.17
N ASN A 183 -6.38 13.46 5.62
CA ASN A 183 -5.12 13.36 4.88
C ASN A 183 -3.93 13.20 5.83
N TYR A 184 -3.87 12.07 6.51
CA TYR A 184 -2.75 11.71 7.37
C TYR A 184 -1.46 11.61 6.56
N ALA A 185 -0.37 12.20 7.09
CA ALA A 185 0.93 12.21 6.43
C ALA A 185 2.07 11.92 7.39
N GLY A 186 3.21 11.55 6.83
CA GLY A 186 4.40 11.20 7.58
C GLY A 186 4.93 9.81 7.26
N ILE A 187 5.84 9.33 8.10
CA ILE A 187 6.40 7.98 8.05
C ILE A 187 5.49 7.07 8.89
N HIS A 188 4.44 6.51 8.29
CA HIS A 188 3.43 5.80 9.06
C HIS A 188 3.53 4.27 9.03
N ARG A 189 4.56 3.73 8.38
CA ARG A 189 4.91 2.31 8.43
C ARG A 189 6.38 2.12 8.81
N PRO A 190 6.77 0.90 9.23
CA PRO A 190 8.11 0.64 9.73
C PRO A 190 9.23 1.06 8.79
N VAL A 191 10.34 1.49 9.37
CA VAL A 191 11.59 1.78 8.66
C VAL A 191 12.62 0.72 9.04
N TRP A 192 13.18 0.08 8.03
CA TRP A 192 14.13 -1.01 8.19
C TRP A 192 15.48 -0.67 7.58
N LEU A 193 16.54 -1.03 8.29
CA LEU A 193 17.85 -1.26 7.71
C LEU A 193 18.04 -2.78 7.63
N TYR A 194 18.20 -3.33 6.44
CA TYR A 194 18.41 -4.76 6.29
C TYR A 194 19.63 -5.06 5.43
N THR A 195 20.15 -6.27 5.57
CA THR A 195 21.31 -6.71 4.79
C THR A 195 20.99 -7.97 4.01
N THR A 196 21.73 -8.18 2.92
CA THR A 196 21.76 -9.42 2.15
C THR A 196 23.20 -9.78 1.81
N PRO A 197 23.50 -11.01 1.42
CA PRO A 197 24.72 -11.30 0.66
C PRO A 197 24.83 -10.43 -0.58
N LYS A 198 26.02 -10.37 -1.21
CA LYS A 198 26.24 -9.58 -2.43
C LYS A 198 25.48 -10.14 -3.65
N GLU A 199 25.46 -11.46 -3.80
CA GLU A 199 24.53 -12.16 -4.68
C GLU A 199 23.33 -12.55 -3.85
N TYR A 200 22.14 -12.09 -4.24
CA TYR A 200 20.94 -12.22 -3.42
C TYR A 200 19.71 -12.53 -4.26
N ILE A 201 18.69 -13.06 -3.59
CA ILE A 201 17.35 -13.26 -4.11
C ILE A 201 16.63 -11.91 -4.11
N GLU A 202 16.32 -11.42 -5.31
CA GLU A 202 15.72 -10.09 -5.52
C GLU A 202 14.19 -10.13 -5.52
N ASP A 203 13.60 -11.19 -6.10
CA ASP A 203 12.15 -11.35 -6.17
C ASP A 203 11.76 -12.84 -6.25
N VAL A 204 10.57 -13.15 -5.74
CA VAL A 204 9.98 -14.48 -5.75
C VAL A 204 8.55 -14.38 -6.25
N THR A 205 8.18 -15.24 -7.19
CA THR A 205 6.81 -15.40 -7.66
C THR A 205 6.38 -16.85 -7.49
N VAL A 206 5.22 -17.07 -6.86
CA VAL A 206 4.63 -18.38 -6.64
C VAL A 206 3.22 -18.42 -7.22
N VAL A 207 2.97 -19.41 -8.07
CA VAL A 207 1.66 -19.62 -8.71
C VAL A 207 1.19 -21.05 -8.44
N PRO A 208 0.48 -21.26 -7.33
CA PRO A 208 -0.03 -22.59 -6.96
C PRO A 208 -1.33 -22.91 -7.69
N ALA A 209 -1.55 -24.19 -7.98
CA ALA A 209 -2.79 -24.74 -8.51
C ALA A 209 -3.37 -25.77 -7.56
N VAL A 210 -4.69 -25.93 -7.57
CA VAL A 210 -5.41 -26.83 -6.61
C VAL A 210 -5.11 -28.32 -6.78
N ASP A 211 -4.48 -28.70 -7.88
CA ASP A 211 -3.99 -30.05 -8.12
C ASP A 211 -2.61 -30.34 -7.45
N GLY A 212 -2.07 -29.37 -6.72
CA GLY A 212 -0.78 -29.43 -6.08
C GLY A 212 0.39 -28.98 -6.94
N THR A 213 0.14 -28.59 -8.18
CA THR A 213 1.17 -28.00 -9.05
C THR A 213 1.51 -26.59 -8.60
N VAL A 214 2.79 -26.29 -8.39
CA VAL A 214 3.29 -24.97 -8.02
C VAL A 214 4.32 -24.51 -9.03
N GLN A 215 3.99 -23.50 -9.83
CA GLN A 215 4.96 -22.82 -10.66
C GLN A 215 5.69 -21.78 -9.81
N TYR A 216 7.00 -21.68 -9.95
CA TYR A 216 7.79 -20.68 -9.24
C TYR A 216 8.79 -19.99 -10.18
N ALA A 217 9.12 -18.76 -9.84
CA ALA A 217 10.21 -18.00 -10.44
C ALA A 217 10.94 -17.20 -9.35
N VAL A 218 12.25 -17.34 -9.29
CA VAL A 218 13.17 -16.67 -8.37
C VAL A 218 14.09 -15.77 -9.18
N LYS A 219 14.03 -14.48 -8.95
CA LYS A 219 14.95 -13.52 -9.56
C LYS A 219 16.14 -13.32 -8.64
N THR A 220 17.35 -13.48 -9.18
CA THR A 220 18.60 -13.32 -8.44
C THR A 220 19.54 -12.32 -9.12
N THR A 221 20.46 -11.73 -8.35
CA THR A 221 21.43 -10.76 -8.89
C THR A 221 22.75 -11.38 -9.35
N GLY A 222 22.93 -12.67 -9.13
CA GLY A 222 24.15 -13.39 -9.47
C GLY A 222 23.89 -14.64 -10.30
N SER A 223 24.91 -15.51 -10.37
CA SER A 223 24.88 -16.76 -11.12
C SER A 223 24.91 -18.02 -10.22
N ALA A 224 24.81 -17.83 -8.91
CA ALA A 224 24.78 -18.95 -7.97
C ALA A 224 23.59 -19.88 -8.26
N PRO A 225 23.74 -21.20 -8.12
CA PRO A 225 22.63 -22.13 -8.30
C PRO A 225 21.52 -21.84 -7.30
N VAL A 226 20.28 -21.95 -7.77
CA VAL A 226 19.08 -21.81 -6.95
C VAL A 226 18.53 -23.19 -6.66
N HIS A 227 18.30 -23.45 -5.37
CA HIS A 227 17.58 -24.63 -4.89
C HIS A 227 16.30 -24.20 -4.20
N VAL A 228 15.23 -24.91 -4.44
CA VAL A 228 13.94 -24.62 -3.80
C VAL A 228 13.39 -25.88 -3.13
N MET A 229 12.83 -25.72 -1.94
CA MET A 229 12.09 -26.76 -1.22
C MET A 229 10.73 -26.23 -0.82
N VAL A 230 9.71 -27.04 -0.97
CA VAL A 230 8.40 -26.75 -0.37
C VAL A 230 8.35 -27.41 0.99
N LEU A 231 8.15 -26.60 2.03
CA LEU A 231 7.97 -27.06 3.40
C LEU A 231 6.47 -27.00 3.73
N ASP A 232 5.98 -28.01 4.43
CA ASP A 232 4.63 -28.02 4.99
C ASP A 232 4.53 -27.15 6.27
N ALA A 233 3.36 -27.10 6.89
CA ALA A 233 3.13 -26.31 8.10
C ALA A 233 3.97 -26.78 9.32
N ASP A 234 4.46 -28.01 9.31
CA ASP A 234 5.35 -28.55 10.35
C ASP A 234 6.84 -28.33 10.02
N GLY A 235 7.14 -27.64 8.90
CA GLY A 235 8.51 -27.40 8.42
C GLY A 235 9.18 -28.59 7.74
N LYS A 236 8.42 -29.63 7.40
CA LYS A 236 8.94 -30.80 6.71
C LYS A 236 8.97 -30.59 5.20
N ALA A 237 10.07 -30.91 4.56
CA ALA A 237 10.18 -30.88 3.11
C ALA A 237 9.26 -31.91 2.45
N VAL A 238 8.34 -31.44 1.60
CA VAL A 238 7.38 -32.30 0.87
C VAL A 238 7.69 -32.37 -0.62
N ALA A 239 8.45 -31.40 -1.15
CA ALA A 239 8.90 -31.40 -2.54
C ALA A 239 10.13 -30.52 -2.70
N SER A 240 10.91 -30.71 -3.77
CA SER A 240 12.07 -29.86 -4.07
C SER A 240 12.34 -29.79 -5.57
N ALA A 241 13.05 -28.76 -5.99
CA ALA A 241 13.53 -28.58 -7.38
C ALA A 241 14.82 -27.75 -7.42
N GLU A 242 15.48 -27.83 -8.56
CA GLU A 242 16.69 -27.08 -8.90
C GLU A 242 16.37 -26.05 -9.97
N GLY A 243 17.03 -24.90 -9.89
CA GLY A 243 16.91 -23.83 -10.87
C GLY A 243 16.04 -22.65 -10.41
N ALA A 244 16.26 -21.51 -11.05
CA ALA A 244 15.61 -20.25 -10.71
C ALA A 244 14.13 -20.20 -11.14
N GLU A 245 13.70 -21.05 -12.02
CA GLU A 245 12.29 -21.18 -12.43
C GLU A 245 11.93 -22.63 -12.69
N GLY A 246 10.69 -23.00 -12.43
CA GLY A 246 10.25 -24.38 -12.62
C GLY A 246 8.85 -24.65 -12.11
N THR A 247 8.57 -25.96 -12.02
CA THR A 247 7.31 -26.48 -11.52
C THR A 247 7.60 -27.57 -10.51
N ILE A 248 6.94 -27.50 -9.36
CA ILE A 248 6.99 -28.50 -8.28
C ILE A 248 5.59 -29.07 -8.10
N THR A 249 5.49 -30.35 -7.77
CA THR A 249 4.22 -30.96 -7.40
C THR A 249 4.22 -31.34 -5.93
N ILE A 250 3.27 -30.82 -5.18
CA ILE A 250 3.04 -31.17 -3.77
C ILE A 250 2.12 -32.40 -3.75
N PRO A 251 2.57 -33.53 -3.24
CA PRO A 251 1.69 -34.68 -3.06
C PRO A 251 0.69 -34.39 -1.93
N GLU A 252 -0.55 -34.85 -2.07
CA GLU A 252 -1.61 -34.70 -1.04
C GLU A 252 -1.77 -33.26 -0.55
N VAL A 253 -1.95 -32.33 -1.51
CA VAL A 253 -2.00 -30.89 -1.24
C VAL A 253 -3.15 -30.48 -0.31
N HIS A 254 -2.84 -29.65 0.69
CA HIS A 254 -3.82 -28.96 1.53
C HIS A 254 -4.16 -27.60 0.93
N LEU A 255 -5.46 -27.34 0.78
CA LEU A 255 -5.92 -26.04 0.25
C LEU A 255 -5.98 -24.99 1.36
N TRP A 256 -5.63 -23.76 1.01
CA TRP A 256 -5.88 -22.62 1.86
C TRP A 256 -7.36 -22.23 1.77
N GLU A 257 -8.02 -22.14 2.92
CA GLU A 257 -9.41 -21.69 3.04
C GLU A 257 -9.53 -20.67 4.18
N PRO A 258 -10.32 -19.58 4.00
CA PRO A 258 -10.57 -18.65 5.09
C PRO A 258 -11.39 -19.34 6.19
N ARG A 259 -11.30 -18.85 7.42
CA ARG A 259 -12.10 -19.35 8.53
C ARG A 259 -13.60 -19.31 8.19
N PRO A 260 -14.41 -20.32 8.60
CA PRO A 260 -14.07 -21.42 9.50
C PRO A 260 -13.29 -22.60 8.85
N GLY A 261 -12.84 -22.44 7.60
CA GLY A 261 -11.92 -23.39 6.98
C GLY A 261 -10.52 -23.31 7.59
N MET A 262 -9.56 -23.95 6.95
CA MET A 262 -8.17 -24.01 7.41
C MET A 262 -7.27 -23.13 6.53
N PRO A 263 -6.66 -22.06 7.06
CA PRO A 263 -5.71 -21.25 6.32
C PRO A 263 -4.35 -21.93 6.24
N TYR A 264 -4.27 -23.03 5.49
CA TYR A 264 -3.07 -23.83 5.41
C TYR A 264 -2.01 -23.14 4.55
N LEU A 265 -0.82 -22.95 5.12
CA LEU A 265 0.30 -22.31 4.46
C LEU A 265 1.45 -23.31 4.25
N TYR A 266 2.07 -23.21 3.10
CA TYR A 266 3.36 -23.79 2.77
C TYR A 266 4.42 -22.70 2.75
N THR A 267 5.68 -23.09 2.88
CA THR A 267 6.83 -22.23 2.68
C THR A 267 7.64 -22.71 1.47
N LEU A 268 7.90 -21.84 0.52
CA LEU A 268 8.91 -22.02 -0.49
C LEU A 268 10.25 -21.55 0.09
N HIS A 269 11.03 -22.48 0.61
CA HIS A 269 12.39 -22.24 1.11
C HIS A 269 13.36 -22.21 -0.05
N ILE A 270 14.09 -21.10 -0.20
CA ILE A 270 14.93 -20.82 -1.36
C ILE A 270 16.35 -20.55 -0.88
N THR A 271 17.32 -21.26 -1.47
CA THR A 271 18.74 -20.97 -1.27
C THR A 271 19.37 -20.58 -2.59
N CYS A 272 20.22 -19.55 -2.58
CA CYS A 272 20.98 -19.07 -3.73
C CYS A 272 22.39 -18.65 -3.28
N GLY A 273 23.35 -19.54 -3.46
CA GLY A 273 24.69 -19.32 -2.94
C GLY A 273 24.70 -19.18 -1.42
N ALA A 274 25.04 -18.00 -0.91
CA ALA A 274 25.01 -17.70 0.53
C ALA A 274 23.67 -17.09 0.98
N ASP A 275 22.74 -16.83 0.10
CA ASP A 275 21.46 -16.18 0.43
C ASP A 275 20.35 -17.21 0.66
N VAL A 276 19.45 -16.86 1.57
CA VAL A 276 18.28 -17.67 1.93
C VAL A 276 17.07 -16.75 2.02
N TYR A 277 15.92 -17.25 1.51
CA TYR A 277 14.63 -16.56 1.62
C TYR A 277 13.48 -17.55 1.73
N ASP A 278 12.51 -17.25 2.59
CA ASP A 278 11.34 -18.07 2.87
C ASP A 278 10.06 -17.38 2.40
N GLN A 279 9.50 -17.83 1.27
CA GLN A 279 8.24 -17.29 0.77
C GLN A 279 7.06 -18.15 1.23
N SER A 280 6.26 -17.61 2.15
CA SER A 280 4.97 -18.23 2.52
C SER A 280 3.97 -18.16 1.35
N PHE A 281 3.21 -19.22 1.14
CA PHE A 281 2.13 -19.27 0.16
C PHE A 281 1.04 -20.26 0.55
N GLY A 282 -0.18 -20.04 0.07
CA GLY A 282 -1.30 -20.96 0.23
C GLY A 282 -1.83 -21.42 -1.12
N VAL A 283 -2.24 -22.68 -1.21
CA VAL A 283 -2.79 -23.24 -2.43
C VAL A 283 -4.29 -23.02 -2.47
N ARG A 284 -4.75 -22.22 -3.42
CA ARG A 284 -6.18 -21.97 -3.63
C ARG A 284 -6.46 -21.58 -5.08
N SER A 285 -7.74 -21.66 -5.50
CA SER A 285 -8.23 -21.04 -6.72
C SER A 285 -9.30 -20.00 -6.41
N ILE A 286 -9.34 -18.94 -7.20
CA ILE A 286 -10.39 -17.90 -7.16
C ILE A 286 -10.84 -17.59 -8.58
N GLU A 287 -12.15 -17.61 -8.82
CA GLU A 287 -12.72 -17.30 -10.12
C GLU A 287 -14.08 -16.63 -10.01
N VAL A 288 -14.43 -15.86 -11.03
CA VAL A 288 -15.78 -15.33 -11.24
C VAL A 288 -16.46 -16.13 -12.34
N ARG A 289 -17.55 -16.80 -12.00
CA ARG A 289 -18.33 -17.63 -12.93
C ARG A 289 -19.78 -17.20 -12.94
N GLY A 290 -20.20 -16.52 -14.01
CA GLY A 290 -21.53 -15.92 -14.10
C GLY A 290 -21.74 -14.86 -13.01
N THR A 291 -22.67 -15.12 -12.09
CA THR A 291 -22.99 -14.22 -10.96
C THR A 291 -22.35 -14.65 -9.64
N GLN A 292 -21.45 -15.62 -9.67
CA GLN A 292 -20.85 -16.18 -8.46
C GLN A 292 -19.33 -15.95 -8.45
N VAL A 293 -18.79 -15.66 -7.26
CA VAL A 293 -17.37 -15.81 -6.96
C VAL A 293 -17.16 -17.18 -6.35
N LEU A 294 -16.19 -17.91 -6.85
CA LEU A 294 -15.87 -19.26 -6.38
C LEU A 294 -14.48 -19.29 -5.77
N LEU A 295 -14.35 -19.84 -4.57
CA LEU A 295 -13.08 -20.17 -3.93
C LEU A 295 -12.95 -21.70 -3.88
N ASN A 296 -11.86 -22.25 -4.42
CA ASN A 296 -11.66 -23.69 -4.51
C ASN A 296 -12.84 -24.43 -5.16
N GLY A 297 -13.44 -23.82 -6.17
CA GLY A 297 -14.63 -24.34 -6.89
C GLY A 297 -15.95 -24.25 -6.13
N LYS A 298 -15.96 -23.73 -4.88
CA LYS A 298 -17.17 -23.57 -4.06
C LYS A 298 -17.66 -22.13 -4.06
N PRO A 299 -18.98 -21.85 -4.11
CA PRO A 299 -19.52 -20.50 -4.01
C PRO A 299 -19.06 -19.79 -2.74
N LEU A 300 -18.53 -18.58 -2.90
CA LEU A 300 -18.07 -17.73 -1.81
C LEU A 300 -19.03 -16.57 -1.59
N TYR A 301 -19.40 -16.32 -0.34
CA TYR A 301 -20.14 -15.16 0.07
C TYR A 301 -19.28 -14.28 0.98
N PHE A 302 -19.05 -13.03 0.58
CA PHE A 302 -18.29 -12.07 1.36
C PHE A 302 -19.12 -11.52 2.53
N LYS A 303 -18.59 -11.65 3.73
CA LYS A 303 -19.07 -11.01 4.96
C LYS A 303 -17.90 -10.28 5.59
N GLY A 304 -17.93 -8.97 5.64
CA GLY A 304 -16.75 -8.28 6.10
C GLY A 304 -16.88 -6.78 6.24
N PHE A 305 -15.74 -6.16 6.33
CA PHE A 305 -15.61 -4.75 6.63
C PHE A 305 -14.79 -4.03 5.56
N CYS A 306 -15.09 -2.74 5.42
CA CYS A 306 -14.17 -1.75 4.90
C CYS A 306 -13.62 -0.99 6.10
N LYS A 307 -12.30 -0.90 6.28
CA LYS A 307 -11.71 -0.21 7.42
C LYS A 307 -10.60 0.74 6.99
N HIS A 308 -10.20 1.64 7.86
CA HIS A 308 -9.00 2.46 7.74
C HIS A 308 -7.91 1.99 8.72
N GLU A 309 -6.64 2.35 8.47
CA GLU A 309 -5.50 2.06 9.37
C GLU A 309 -5.26 3.19 10.38
N ASP A 310 -6.27 3.99 10.69
CA ASP A 310 -6.14 5.13 11.59
C ASP A 310 -6.82 4.87 12.94
N PHE A 311 -6.25 5.49 13.96
CA PHE A 311 -6.70 5.40 15.34
C PHE A 311 -6.49 6.73 16.05
N THR A 312 -7.36 7.04 17.01
CA THR A 312 -7.38 8.34 17.69
C THR A 312 -6.08 8.72 18.40
N ALA A 313 -5.29 7.73 18.83
CA ALA A 313 -4.06 8.00 19.58
C ALA A 313 -2.86 8.40 18.72
N HIS A 314 -2.84 8.03 17.44
CA HIS A 314 -1.65 8.23 16.59
C HIS A 314 -1.95 8.56 15.14
N GLY A 315 -3.23 8.83 14.80
CA GLY A 315 -3.63 9.00 13.41
C GLY A 315 -3.42 7.72 12.60
N ARG A 316 -2.88 7.80 11.38
CA ARG A 316 -2.48 6.61 10.62
C ARG A 316 -1.09 6.18 11.06
N GLY A 317 -0.95 4.91 11.41
CA GLY A 317 0.32 4.34 11.82
C GLY A 317 0.23 2.83 11.98
N PHE A 318 1.32 2.16 11.70
CA PHE A 318 1.41 0.72 11.96
C PHE A 318 1.45 0.48 13.47
N ASP A 319 0.46 -0.24 13.98
CA ASP A 319 0.36 -0.64 15.38
C ASP A 319 -0.01 -2.13 15.48
N PRO A 320 0.94 -3.01 15.85
CA PRO A 320 0.68 -4.44 15.91
C PRO A 320 -0.38 -4.82 16.94
N VAL A 321 -0.55 -4.04 18.03
CA VAL A 321 -1.58 -4.29 19.04
C VAL A 321 -2.97 -4.04 18.48
N LEU A 322 -3.14 -2.94 17.74
CA LEU A 322 -4.40 -2.63 17.07
C LEU A 322 -4.72 -3.63 15.95
N ASN A 323 -3.71 -4.06 15.20
CA ASN A 323 -3.89 -5.07 14.16
C ASN A 323 -4.41 -6.40 14.73
N VAL A 324 -3.81 -6.89 15.82
CA VAL A 324 -4.30 -8.09 16.53
C VAL A 324 -5.73 -7.89 17.03
N LYS A 325 -6.04 -6.71 17.58
CA LYS A 325 -7.39 -6.39 18.04
C LYS A 325 -8.40 -6.38 16.88
N ASP A 326 -8.05 -5.79 15.75
CA ASP A 326 -8.90 -5.76 14.56
C ASP A 326 -9.18 -7.16 14.02
N VAL A 327 -8.16 -8.02 13.94
CA VAL A 327 -8.33 -9.42 13.52
C VAL A 327 -9.26 -10.18 14.47
N ASN A 328 -9.09 -10.00 15.77
CA ASN A 328 -9.99 -10.59 16.75
C ASN A 328 -11.45 -10.09 16.60
N LEU A 329 -11.65 -8.82 16.26
CA LEU A 329 -12.98 -8.27 15.98
C LEU A 329 -13.58 -8.83 14.68
N ILE A 330 -12.76 -9.02 13.64
CA ILE A 330 -13.16 -9.66 12.37
C ILE A 330 -13.70 -11.07 12.67
N HIS A 331 -12.97 -11.86 13.46
CA HIS A 331 -13.39 -13.21 13.82
C HIS A 331 -14.62 -13.21 14.74
N TRP A 332 -14.65 -12.33 15.75
CA TRP A 332 -15.79 -12.19 16.65
C TRP A 332 -17.09 -11.85 15.90
N ALA A 333 -17.01 -10.99 14.88
CA ALA A 333 -18.14 -10.62 14.02
C ALA A 333 -18.49 -11.71 12.99
N ASN A 334 -17.80 -12.86 12.99
CA ASN A 334 -17.94 -13.91 11.99
C ASN A 334 -17.78 -13.38 10.54
N ALA A 335 -16.87 -12.41 10.37
CA ALA A 335 -16.50 -11.89 9.08
C ALA A 335 -15.41 -12.78 8.45
N ASN A 336 -15.39 -12.83 7.11
CA ASN A 336 -14.42 -13.60 6.33
C ASN A 336 -13.65 -12.76 5.33
N ALA A 337 -13.92 -11.45 5.26
CA ALA A 337 -13.32 -10.58 4.25
C ALA A 337 -13.09 -9.15 4.76
N VAL A 338 -12.05 -8.51 4.23
CA VAL A 338 -11.76 -7.08 4.39
C VAL A 338 -11.45 -6.49 3.02
N ARG A 339 -12.01 -5.31 2.72
CA ARG A 339 -11.54 -4.47 1.63
C ARG A 339 -10.62 -3.41 2.23
N THR A 340 -9.43 -3.26 1.64
CA THR A 340 -8.43 -2.31 2.11
C THR A 340 -8.79 -0.89 1.67
N SER A 341 -9.91 -0.36 2.14
CA SER A 341 -10.40 0.96 1.75
C SER A 341 -9.62 2.07 2.45
N HIS A 342 -8.99 3.01 1.76
CA HIS A 342 -8.93 3.11 0.28
C HIS A 342 -7.47 3.14 -0.18
N TYR A 343 -6.67 2.20 0.27
CA TYR A 343 -5.23 2.10 -0.04
C TYR A 343 -4.68 0.73 0.40
N PRO A 344 -3.56 0.26 -0.17
CA PRO A 344 -2.91 -0.95 0.33
C PRO A 344 -2.50 -0.76 1.78
N TYR A 345 -2.75 -1.76 2.63
CA TYR A 345 -2.37 -1.71 4.05
C TYR A 345 -0.90 -2.06 4.29
N ALA A 346 -0.46 -2.05 5.55
CA ALA A 346 0.85 -2.53 5.93
C ALA A 346 1.01 -4.02 5.56
N GLU A 347 2.21 -4.42 5.13
CA GLU A 347 2.49 -5.80 4.66
C GLU A 347 2.16 -6.85 5.71
N GLU A 348 2.34 -6.52 6.98
CA GLU A 348 2.07 -7.39 8.12
C GLU A 348 0.57 -7.74 8.26
N ILE A 349 -0.34 -6.90 7.74
CA ILE A 349 -1.78 -7.19 7.72
C ILE A 349 -2.09 -8.32 6.73
N TYR A 350 -1.38 -8.36 5.61
CA TYR A 350 -1.55 -9.44 4.62
C TYR A 350 -0.99 -10.76 5.15
N GLN A 351 0.16 -10.73 5.84
CA GLN A 351 0.71 -11.89 6.54
C GLN A 351 -0.27 -12.42 7.58
N MET A 352 -0.83 -11.54 8.41
CA MET A 352 -1.88 -11.91 9.38
C MET A 352 -3.14 -12.46 8.69
N ALA A 353 -3.54 -11.91 7.54
CA ALA A 353 -4.69 -12.42 6.79
C ALA A 353 -4.45 -13.82 6.23
N ASP A 354 -3.23 -14.09 5.78
CA ASP A 354 -2.83 -15.41 5.30
C ASP A 354 -2.87 -16.45 6.43
N GLU A 355 -2.35 -16.10 7.62
CA GLU A 355 -2.24 -16.95 8.80
C GLU A 355 -3.59 -17.14 9.51
N GLU A 356 -4.35 -16.06 9.69
CA GLU A 356 -5.61 -16.06 10.43
C GLU A 356 -6.83 -16.41 9.56
N GLY A 357 -6.68 -16.47 8.25
CA GLY A 357 -7.68 -16.94 7.31
C GLY A 357 -8.83 -15.99 7.10
N PHE A 358 -8.57 -14.77 6.66
CA PHE A 358 -9.58 -13.88 6.09
C PHE A 358 -9.15 -13.36 4.71
N LEU A 359 -10.14 -13.05 3.89
CA LEU A 359 -9.93 -12.64 2.51
C LEU A 359 -9.65 -11.14 2.41
N ILE A 360 -8.82 -10.76 1.45
CA ILE A 360 -8.54 -9.35 1.16
C ILE A 360 -8.96 -9.04 -0.28
N ILE A 361 -9.78 -7.99 -0.43
CA ILE A 361 -9.93 -7.24 -1.68
C ILE A 361 -8.99 -6.05 -1.57
N ASP A 362 -7.86 -6.14 -2.26
CA ASP A 362 -6.79 -5.17 -2.15
C ASP A 362 -7.01 -3.97 -3.06
N GLU A 363 -6.98 -2.76 -2.48
CA GLU A 363 -7.38 -1.55 -3.19
C GLU A 363 -6.23 -0.55 -3.31
N VAL A 364 -6.02 -0.07 -4.54
CA VAL A 364 -5.09 1.03 -4.82
C VAL A 364 -5.69 2.36 -4.32
N PRO A 365 -4.89 3.38 -3.93
CA PRO A 365 -5.39 4.62 -3.33
C PRO A 365 -6.09 5.56 -4.33
N ALA A 366 -6.93 5.00 -5.19
CA ALA A 366 -7.60 5.65 -6.29
C ALA A 366 -9.00 6.12 -5.90
N VAL A 367 -9.06 7.12 -5.03
CA VAL A 367 -10.28 7.75 -4.54
C VAL A 367 -10.25 9.26 -4.80
N GLY A 368 -11.43 9.88 -4.94
CA GLY A 368 -11.56 11.31 -5.22
C GLY A 368 -11.61 11.68 -6.71
N PHE A 369 -11.91 10.72 -7.58
CA PHE A 369 -11.98 10.90 -9.03
C PHE A 369 -13.29 11.57 -9.47
N MET A 370 -13.52 12.76 -8.93
CA MET A 370 -14.66 13.61 -9.24
C MET A 370 -14.21 15.08 -9.26
N GLN A 371 -14.97 15.96 -9.90
CA GLN A 371 -14.53 17.35 -10.08
C GLN A 371 -14.59 18.18 -8.80
N SER A 372 -15.65 18.02 -8.02
CA SER A 372 -15.87 18.73 -6.75
C SER A 372 -17.10 18.16 -6.03
N THR A 373 -17.26 18.53 -4.76
CA THR A 373 -18.46 18.23 -3.96
C THR A 373 -19.74 18.75 -4.61
N ALA A 374 -19.72 19.95 -5.20
CA ALA A 374 -20.87 20.52 -5.89
C ALA A 374 -21.29 19.64 -7.07
N ASN A 375 -20.32 19.10 -7.80
CA ASN A 375 -20.56 18.18 -8.91
C ASN A 375 -21.09 16.82 -8.44
N PHE A 376 -20.63 16.33 -7.31
CA PHE A 376 -21.14 15.13 -6.68
C PHE A 376 -22.63 15.29 -6.31
N LEU A 377 -22.99 16.40 -5.65
CA LEU A 377 -24.38 16.70 -5.27
C LEU A 377 -25.27 16.90 -6.50
N ALA A 378 -24.79 17.60 -7.52
CA ALA A 378 -25.55 17.81 -8.75
C ALA A 378 -25.74 16.52 -9.56
N ALA A 379 -24.74 15.65 -9.60
CA ALA A 379 -24.83 14.32 -10.21
C ALA A 379 -25.88 13.46 -9.48
N ASN A 380 -25.92 13.54 -8.16
CA ASN A 380 -26.92 12.88 -7.33
C ASN A 380 -28.35 13.37 -7.58
N GLN A 381 -28.50 14.60 -8.02
CA GLN A 381 -29.81 15.21 -8.35
C GLN A 381 -30.21 15.06 -9.82
N GLY A 382 -29.42 14.36 -10.65
CA GLY A 382 -29.69 14.16 -12.07
C GLY A 382 -29.44 15.38 -12.95
N ASN A 383 -28.81 16.44 -12.42
CA ASN A 383 -28.50 17.69 -13.13
C ASN A 383 -27.10 17.62 -13.80
N GLY A 384 -27.00 16.91 -14.92
CA GLY A 384 -25.73 16.46 -15.43
C GLY A 384 -25.24 17.05 -16.74
N ARG A 385 -24.91 18.33 -16.84
CA ARG A 385 -23.92 18.78 -17.83
C ARG A 385 -22.68 19.29 -17.08
N GLN A 386 -21.76 18.38 -16.77
CA GLN A 386 -20.53 18.72 -16.09
C GLN A 386 -19.35 18.18 -16.87
N GLN A 387 -18.31 19.00 -16.97
CA GLN A 387 -17.04 18.57 -17.52
C GLN A 387 -16.59 17.33 -16.77
N GLY A 388 -16.28 16.25 -17.48
CA GLY A 388 -15.91 15.00 -16.86
C GLY A 388 -14.54 15.08 -16.17
N PHE A 389 -14.39 14.36 -15.05
CA PHE A 389 -13.11 14.32 -14.33
C PHE A 389 -11.97 13.86 -15.25
N PHE A 390 -12.23 12.85 -16.10
CA PHE A 390 -11.22 12.25 -16.98
C PHE A 390 -10.91 13.08 -18.25
N GLU A 391 -11.50 14.24 -18.42
CA GLU A 391 -11.24 15.16 -19.53
C GLU A 391 -10.24 16.26 -19.15
N LYS A 392 -9.74 16.27 -17.91
CA LYS A 392 -8.79 17.28 -17.41
C LYS A 392 -7.39 17.09 -17.99
N GLU A 393 -6.67 18.18 -18.12
CA GLU A 393 -5.26 18.20 -18.56
C GLU A 393 -4.35 17.39 -17.61
N THR A 394 -4.71 17.29 -16.34
CA THR A 394 -3.98 16.52 -15.32
C THR A 394 -4.15 15.00 -15.42
N THR A 395 -5.14 14.53 -16.18
CA THR A 395 -5.45 13.10 -16.34
C THR A 395 -4.26 12.23 -16.79
N PRO A 396 -3.41 12.64 -17.74
CA PRO A 396 -2.25 11.85 -18.12
C PRO A 396 -1.24 11.64 -16.98
N ALA A 397 -0.98 12.69 -16.17
CA ALA A 397 -0.10 12.61 -15.02
C ALA A 397 -0.69 11.70 -13.92
N LEU A 398 -2.00 11.82 -13.66
CA LEU A 398 -2.73 10.97 -12.74
C LEU A 398 -2.69 9.50 -13.20
N LEU A 399 -2.95 9.21 -14.48
CA LEU A 399 -2.89 7.86 -15.02
C LEU A 399 -1.49 7.23 -14.88
N LYS A 400 -0.44 8.02 -15.07
CA LYS A 400 0.95 7.58 -14.86
C LYS A 400 1.16 7.17 -13.39
N ASN A 401 0.76 8.02 -12.45
CA ASN A 401 0.89 7.75 -11.01
C ASN A 401 0.03 6.56 -10.58
N HIS A 402 -1.17 6.43 -11.14
CA HIS A 402 -2.06 5.30 -10.87
C HIS A 402 -1.47 3.96 -11.35
N LYS A 403 -0.90 3.94 -12.55
CA LYS A 403 -0.20 2.75 -13.04
C LYS A 403 0.99 2.37 -12.18
N ALA A 404 1.75 3.33 -11.68
CA ALA A 404 2.86 3.08 -10.75
C ALA A 404 2.34 2.47 -9.44
N ALA A 405 1.37 3.11 -8.77
CA ALA A 405 0.79 2.62 -7.53
C ALA A 405 0.18 1.21 -7.68
N LEU A 406 -0.50 0.95 -8.80
CA LEU A 406 -1.06 -0.37 -9.10
C LEU A 406 0.04 -1.42 -9.32
N THR A 407 1.14 -1.04 -9.97
CA THR A 407 2.29 -1.93 -10.17
C THR A 407 2.93 -2.29 -8.83
N ASP A 408 3.19 -1.29 -7.99
CA ASP A 408 3.81 -1.48 -6.68
C ASP A 408 2.94 -2.38 -5.78
N MET A 409 1.62 -2.16 -5.76
CA MET A 409 0.67 -2.96 -5.00
C MET A 409 0.67 -4.42 -5.44
N ILE A 410 0.51 -4.69 -6.74
CA ILE A 410 0.45 -6.06 -7.26
C ILE A 410 1.80 -6.77 -7.10
N ASP A 411 2.90 -6.09 -7.36
CA ASP A 411 4.23 -6.68 -7.21
C ASP A 411 4.53 -7.04 -5.76
N ARG A 412 4.10 -6.21 -4.81
CA ARG A 412 4.23 -6.46 -3.37
C ARG A 412 3.39 -7.66 -2.92
N ASP A 413 2.09 -7.70 -3.33
CA ASP A 413 1.09 -8.57 -2.72
C ASP A 413 0.76 -9.81 -3.57
N LYS A 414 1.49 -10.04 -4.66
CA LYS A 414 1.23 -11.11 -5.64
C LYS A 414 1.23 -12.53 -5.05
N ASN A 415 1.96 -12.79 -3.96
CA ASN A 415 2.10 -14.13 -3.38
C ASN A 415 1.11 -14.44 -2.24
N HIS A 416 0.39 -13.43 -1.71
CA HIS A 416 -0.54 -13.62 -0.60
C HIS A 416 -1.79 -14.41 -1.01
N PRO A 417 -2.07 -15.58 -0.41
CA PRO A 417 -3.29 -16.34 -0.71
C PRO A 417 -4.56 -15.64 -0.25
N SER A 418 -4.49 -14.81 0.80
CA SER A 418 -5.61 -14.01 1.29
C SER A 418 -6.10 -12.96 0.29
N VAL A 419 -5.21 -12.43 -0.57
CA VAL A 419 -5.58 -11.47 -1.62
C VAL A 419 -6.30 -12.20 -2.74
N ILE A 420 -7.59 -11.91 -2.93
CA ILE A 420 -8.46 -12.63 -3.86
C ILE A 420 -8.97 -11.77 -5.01
N ALA A 421 -8.83 -10.47 -4.93
CA ALA A 421 -9.20 -9.53 -5.99
C ALA A 421 -8.43 -8.21 -5.85
N TRP A 422 -8.25 -7.53 -6.98
CA TRP A 422 -7.67 -6.20 -7.08
C TRP A 422 -8.77 -5.17 -7.32
N SER A 423 -8.91 -4.20 -6.41
CA SER A 423 -9.83 -3.06 -6.55
C SER A 423 -9.07 -1.84 -7.08
N LEU A 424 -9.43 -1.40 -8.28
CA LEU A 424 -8.65 -0.43 -9.02
C LEU A 424 -9.09 1.02 -8.82
N LEU A 425 -10.32 1.27 -8.38
CA LEU A 425 -10.87 2.62 -8.14
C LEU A 425 -12.02 2.55 -7.13
N ASN A 426 -12.16 3.61 -6.35
CA ASN A 426 -13.34 3.84 -5.51
C ASN A 426 -14.12 5.06 -5.98
N GLU A 427 -15.40 4.86 -6.27
CA GLU A 427 -16.39 5.90 -6.61
C GLU A 427 -15.95 6.91 -7.68
N PRO A 428 -15.32 6.46 -8.79
CA PRO A 428 -14.94 7.38 -9.85
C PRO A 428 -16.16 7.94 -10.56
N GLN A 429 -16.05 9.15 -11.12
CA GLN A 429 -17.07 9.75 -11.99
C GLN A 429 -17.17 8.98 -13.32
N CYS A 430 -17.66 7.74 -13.24
CA CYS A 430 -17.68 6.79 -14.36
C CYS A 430 -18.72 7.08 -15.45
N THR A 431 -19.49 8.17 -15.34
CA THR A 431 -20.42 8.66 -16.37
C THR A 431 -19.76 9.60 -17.38
N SER A 432 -18.57 10.13 -17.07
CA SER A 432 -17.90 11.13 -17.90
C SER A 432 -17.33 10.53 -19.21
N ALA A 433 -17.12 11.36 -20.19
CA ALA A 433 -16.27 11.04 -21.33
C ALA A 433 -14.84 10.79 -20.83
N GLY A 434 -14.02 10.02 -21.57
CA GLY A 434 -12.66 9.67 -21.15
C GLY A 434 -12.57 8.56 -20.08
N THR A 435 -13.69 8.13 -19.47
CA THR A 435 -13.68 7.05 -18.46
C THR A 435 -13.09 5.76 -19.00
N GLU A 436 -13.51 5.33 -20.18
CA GLU A 436 -13.04 4.07 -20.75
C GLU A 436 -11.57 4.13 -21.17
N GLU A 437 -11.14 5.25 -21.72
CA GLU A 437 -9.74 5.51 -22.09
C GLU A 437 -8.83 5.48 -20.86
N TYR A 438 -9.35 5.93 -19.71
CA TYR A 438 -8.63 5.87 -18.45
C TYR A 438 -8.63 4.46 -17.83
N PHE A 439 -9.77 3.77 -17.82
CA PHE A 439 -9.92 2.47 -17.17
C PHE A 439 -9.23 1.34 -17.92
N LYS A 440 -9.41 1.26 -19.22
CA LYS A 440 -8.89 0.16 -20.05
C LYS A 440 -7.42 -0.15 -19.76
N PRO A 441 -6.48 0.81 -19.84
CA PRO A 441 -5.06 0.52 -19.61
C PRO A 441 -4.74 0.07 -18.17
N LEU A 442 -5.54 0.44 -17.17
CA LEU A 442 -5.37 0.00 -15.78
C LEU A 442 -5.78 -1.47 -15.62
N PHE A 443 -6.96 -1.84 -16.13
CA PHE A 443 -7.46 -3.21 -16.07
C PHE A 443 -6.57 -4.18 -16.86
N GLU A 444 -6.08 -3.75 -18.04
CA GLU A 444 -5.11 -4.52 -18.83
C GLU A 444 -3.77 -4.67 -18.09
N LEU A 445 -3.30 -3.61 -17.42
CA LEU A 445 -2.07 -3.63 -16.62
C LEU A 445 -2.20 -4.62 -15.46
N ALA A 446 -3.27 -4.53 -14.67
CA ALA A 446 -3.49 -5.43 -13.54
C ALA A 446 -3.51 -6.90 -13.99
N ARG A 447 -4.22 -7.20 -15.10
CA ARG A 447 -4.25 -8.56 -15.66
C ARG A 447 -2.88 -9.07 -16.11
N ARG A 448 -2.04 -8.18 -16.62
CA ARG A 448 -0.68 -8.54 -17.06
C ARG A 448 0.25 -8.78 -15.88
N LEU A 449 0.17 -7.93 -14.87
CA LEU A 449 1.07 -7.94 -13.71
C LEU A 449 0.80 -9.11 -12.76
N ASP A 450 -0.48 -9.44 -12.52
CA ASP A 450 -0.80 -10.52 -11.59
C ASP A 450 -0.53 -11.91 -12.20
N PRO A 451 0.45 -12.66 -11.67
CA PRO A 451 0.78 -13.99 -12.18
C PRO A 451 -0.35 -15.00 -11.95
N GLN A 452 -1.14 -14.83 -10.88
CA GLN A 452 -2.26 -15.71 -10.52
C GLN A 452 -3.57 -15.35 -11.23
N LYS A 453 -3.63 -14.24 -12.01
CA LYS A 453 -4.80 -13.81 -12.80
C LYS A 453 -6.07 -13.62 -11.98
N ARG A 454 -5.94 -13.12 -10.76
CA ARG A 454 -7.06 -12.83 -9.86
C ARG A 454 -8.08 -11.89 -10.48
N PRO A 455 -9.35 -11.96 -10.04
CA PRO A 455 -10.38 -11.02 -10.46
C PRO A 455 -10.02 -9.55 -10.17
N ARG A 456 -10.49 -8.66 -11.05
CA ARG A 456 -10.30 -7.21 -10.95
C ARG A 456 -11.65 -6.56 -10.79
N THR A 457 -11.73 -5.60 -9.91
CA THR A 457 -12.97 -4.87 -9.62
C THR A 457 -12.71 -3.37 -9.53
N TYR A 458 -13.75 -2.60 -9.44
CA TYR A 458 -13.78 -1.24 -8.93
C TYR A 458 -15.12 -1.01 -8.24
N THR A 459 -15.17 -0.01 -7.37
CA THR A 459 -16.38 0.28 -6.62
C THR A 459 -17.07 1.49 -7.22
N VAL A 460 -18.35 1.35 -7.57
CA VAL A 460 -19.16 2.45 -8.11
C VAL A 460 -19.91 3.18 -7.01
N LEU A 461 -20.14 4.47 -7.24
CA LEU A 461 -20.94 5.32 -6.38
C LEU A 461 -22.39 4.84 -6.35
N MET A 462 -23.09 5.05 -5.21
CA MET A 462 -24.47 4.65 -4.98
C MET A 462 -25.48 5.11 -6.05
N THR A 463 -25.19 6.22 -6.74
CA THR A 463 -26.03 6.79 -7.79
C THR A 463 -25.69 6.31 -9.20
N SER A 464 -24.63 5.51 -9.34
CA SER A 464 -24.23 4.96 -10.63
C SER A 464 -25.25 3.92 -11.10
N LEU A 465 -25.82 4.15 -12.29
CA LEU A 465 -26.76 3.23 -12.91
C LEU A 465 -26.04 2.37 -13.98
N PRO A 466 -26.46 1.12 -14.18
CA PRO A 466 -25.85 0.23 -15.17
C PRO A 466 -25.78 0.85 -16.58
N ASP A 467 -26.84 1.57 -16.99
CA ASP A 467 -26.97 2.14 -18.33
C ASP A 467 -26.12 3.40 -18.56
N THR A 468 -25.70 4.07 -17.48
CA THR A 468 -24.96 5.35 -17.56
C THR A 468 -23.50 5.23 -17.15
N SER A 469 -23.16 4.22 -16.35
CA SER A 469 -21.78 3.97 -15.91
C SER A 469 -20.95 3.35 -17.02
N LYS A 470 -19.77 3.91 -17.25
CA LYS A 470 -18.80 3.40 -18.22
C LYS A 470 -17.72 2.58 -17.51
N GLY A 471 -17.04 1.72 -18.27
CA GLY A 471 -15.91 0.95 -17.75
C GLY A 471 -16.25 -0.39 -17.11
N GLN A 472 -17.53 -0.70 -16.85
CA GLN A 472 -17.96 -1.97 -16.25
C GLN A 472 -17.46 -3.20 -17.02
N ARG A 473 -17.40 -3.11 -18.35
CA ARG A 473 -16.95 -4.18 -19.23
C ARG A 473 -15.50 -4.61 -19.05
N PHE A 474 -14.69 -3.83 -18.35
CA PHE A 474 -13.28 -4.15 -18.07
C PHE A 474 -13.12 -4.93 -16.77
N ALA A 475 -14.09 -4.83 -15.84
CA ALA A 475 -14.08 -5.50 -14.56
C ALA A 475 -14.60 -6.94 -14.67
N ASP A 476 -14.04 -7.82 -13.86
CA ASP A 476 -14.50 -9.21 -13.74
C ASP A 476 -15.78 -9.28 -12.87
N PHE A 477 -15.90 -8.34 -11.91
CA PHE A 477 -17.13 -8.03 -11.17
C PHE A 477 -17.11 -6.56 -10.74
N VAL A 478 -18.27 -6.00 -10.38
CA VAL A 478 -18.41 -4.60 -9.95
C VAL A 478 -18.87 -4.57 -8.50
N SER A 479 -18.17 -3.80 -7.67
CA SER A 479 -18.57 -3.50 -6.30
C SER A 479 -19.50 -2.28 -6.29
N LEU A 480 -20.49 -2.27 -5.39
CA LEU A 480 -21.47 -1.19 -5.26
C LEU A 480 -21.40 -0.62 -3.85
N ASN A 481 -21.11 0.67 -3.71
CA ASN A 481 -21.36 1.36 -2.45
C ASN A 481 -22.85 1.67 -2.33
N ARG A 482 -23.46 1.20 -1.26
CA ARG A 482 -24.86 1.44 -0.92
C ARG A 482 -24.99 1.70 0.58
N TYR A 483 -25.64 2.78 0.92
CA TYR A 483 -25.81 3.23 2.29
C TYR A 483 -27.30 3.27 2.62
N TYR A 484 -27.72 2.37 3.47
CA TYR A 484 -29.10 2.29 3.96
C TYR A 484 -29.14 2.66 5.43
N GLY A 485 -30.03 3.57 5.81
CA GLY A 485 -30.18 4.01 7.20
C GLY A 485 -29.39 5.28 7.55
N TRP A 486 -28.99 6.00 6.57
CA TRP A 486 -28.43 7.35 6.72
C TRP A 486 -29.55 8.38 6.69
#